data_14db0f9113936badf281726575403c5b
#
_entry.id   14db0f9113936badf281726575403c5b
#
_cell.length_a   1.000
_cell.length_b   1.000
_cell.length_c   1.000
_cell.angle_alpha   90.00
_cell.angle_beta   90.00
_cell.angle_gamma   90.00
#
_symmetry.space_group_name_H-M   'P 1'
#
loop_
_entity.id
_entity.type
_entity.pdbx_description
1 polymer ?
#
loop_
_entity_poly.entity_id
_entity_poly.type
_entity_poly.pdbx_seq_one_letter_code
_entity_poly.pdbx_strand_id
1 'polypeptide(L)'
;ICCRAIEIKLDHVRNDVKEQNRRLKLNYGHTLGHSVETSTGVFEEVYRHGEGVSIGMVGAAYIAGGLFNCGDGVLHKHEEILKKYGLPIKVESSEIGFERKKLLKECIRNIWKDKKRKGNKLRFILPLDIGKCEVYNDVPNELIEGAFNCLIKE
;
A
#
# COMPACT_ATOMS: atom_id res chain seq x y z
N ILE A 1 14.66 -3.58 16.86
CA ILE A 1 13.88 -3.13 15.67
C ILE A 1 13.62 -1.63 15.76
N CYS A 2 13.00 -1.08 16.83
CA CYS A 2 12.60 0.33 16.92
C CYS A 2 13.77 1.32 16.69
N CYS A 3 14.91 1.15 17.35
CA CYS A 3 16.07 2.03 17.16
C CYS A 3 16.51 2.08 15.70
N ARG A 4 16.61 0.92 15.04
CA ARG A 4 17.00 0.84 13.64
C ARG A 4 15.99 1.50 12.71
N ALA A 5 14.70 1.34 12.99
CA ALA A 5 13.63 2.00 12.21
C ALA A 5 13.71 3.53 12.35
N ILE A 6 13.99 4.03 13.57
CA ILE A 6 14.19 5.47 13.83
C ILE A 6 15.41 6.00 13.07
N GLU A 7 16.55 5.30 13.11
CA GLU A 7 17.76 5.67 12.38
C GLU A 7 17.50 5.80 10.88
N ILE A 8 16.84 4.79 10.27
CA ILE A 8 16.48 4.80 8.84
C ILE A 8 15.57 5.98 8.53
N LYS A 9 14.54 6.21 9.35
CA LYS A 9 13.62 7.33 9.15
C LYS A 9 14.34 8.67 9.24
N LEU A 10 15.20 8.85 10.25
CA LEU A 10 15.97 10.08 10.42
C LEU A 10 16.93 10.34 9.26
N ASP A 11 17.57 9.30 8.73
CA ASP A 11 18.43 9.41 7.56
C ASP A 11 17.64 9.90 6.32
N HIS A 12 16.45 9.36 6.09
CA HIS A 12 15.59 9.82 4.99
C HIS A 12 15.11 11.27 5.18
N VAL A 13 14.74 11.65 6.41
CA VAL A 13 14.24 12.99 6.72
C VAL A 13 15.36 14.03 6.63
N ARG A 14 16.56 13.75 7.18
CA ARG A 14 17.71 14.67 7.15
C ARG A 14 18.16 14.98 5.72
N ASN A 15 18.14 13.99 4.85
CA ASN A 15 18.58 14.13 3.46
C ASN A 15 17.47 14.64 2.50
N ASP A 16 16.23 14.77 2.98
CA ASP A 16 15.10 15.26 2.15
C ASP A 16 14.00 15.87 3.05
N VAL A 17 14.29 17.03 3.64
CA VAL A 17 13.37 17.72 4.56
C VAL A 17 12.04 18.08 3.88
N LYS A 18 12.07 18.42 2.59
CA LYS A 18 10.89 18.87 1.80
C LYS A 18 10.09 17.73 1.16
N GLU A 19 10.46 16.46 1.41
CA GLU A 19 9.76 15.28 0.87
C GLU A 19 9.61 15.31 -0.67
N GLN A 20 10.67 15.61 -1.37
CA GLN A 20 10.67 15.71 -2.82
C GLN A 20 11.18 14.44 -3.53
N ASN A 21 12.01 13.63 -2.84
CA ASN A 21 12.70 12.48 -3.44
C ASN A 21 12.79 11.29 -2.48
N ARG A 22 13.89 11.22 -1.70
CA ARG A 22 14.25 10.08 -0.86
C ARG A 22 13.21 9.81 0.23
N ARG A 23 12.70 10.87 0.87
CA ARG A 23 11.70 10.76 1.94
C ARG A 23 10.36 10.22 1.44
N LEU A 24 10.02 10.42 0.15
CA LEU A 24 8.81 9.84 -0.44
C LEU A 24 8.75 8.31 -0.29
N LYS A 25 9.91 7.64 -0.25
CA LYS A 25 9.99 6.19 -0.09
C LYS A 25 9.43 5.70 1.25
N LEU A 26 9.38 6.56 2.27
CA LEU A 26 8.73 6.24 3.55
C LEU A 26 7.20 6.06 3.41
N ASN A 27 6.61 6.49 2.30
CA ASN A 27 5.19 6.30 1.99
C ASN A 27 4.91 4.97 1.25
N TYR A 28 5.86 4.02 1.28
CA TYR A 28 5.66 2.69 0.70
C TYR A 28 4.45 2.00 1.34
N GLY A 29 3.55 1.47 0.52
CA GLY A 29 2.29 0.86 0.95
C GLY A 29 1.16 1.84 1.34
N HIS A 30 1.47 3.13 1.61
CA HIS A 30 0.49 4.07 2.15
C HIS A 30 -0.66 4.39 1.18
N THR A 31 -0.41 4.46 -0.12
CA THR A 31 -1.44 4.86 -1.10
C THR A 31 -2.63 3.90 -1.12
N LEU A 32 -2.38 2.60 -1.15
CA LEU A 32 -3.43 1.58 -1.07
C LEU A 32 -3.88 1.35 0.37
N GLY A 33 -2.94 1.36 1.34
CA GLY A 33 -3.22 1.18 2.76
C GLY A 33 -4.22 2.18 3.30
N HIS A 34 -4.02 3.48 3.06
CA HIS A 34 -4.97 4.53 3.47
C HIS A 34 -6.35 4.36 2.83
N SER A 35 -6.41 3.86 1.60
CA SER A 35 -7.69 3.58 0.97
C SER A 35 -8.43 2.45 1.68
N VAL A 36 -7.73 1.38 2.09
CA VAL A 36 -8.29 0.30 2.89
C VAL A 36 -8.73 0.81 4.25
N GLU A 37 -7.86 1.50 5.00
CA GLU A 37 -8.18 2.09 6.31
C GLU A 37 -9.44 2.96 6.25
N THR A 38 -9.49 3.89 5.31
CA THR A 38 -10.64 4.80 5.15
C THR A 38 -11.92 4.06 4.78
N SER A 39 -11.81 2.96 4.03
CA SER A 39 -12.99 2.21 3.57
C SER A 39 -13.54 1.25 4.62
N THR A 40 -12.69 0.76 5.53
CA THR A 40 -13.08 -0.18 6.60
C THR A 40 -13.35 0.53 7.92
N GLY A 41 -12.72 1.67 8.19
CA GLY A 41 -12.77 2.41 9.46
C GLY A 41 -13.90 3.41 9.59
N VAL A 42 -15.02 3.26 8.85
CA VAL A 42 -16.13 4.27 8.87
C VAL A 42 -16.82 4.39 10.24
N PHE A 43 -16.85 3.32 11.04
CA PHE A 43 -17.50 3.28 12.36
C PHE A 43 -16.55 2.91 13.48
N GLU A 44 -15.58 2.03 13.22
CA GLU A 44 -14.56 1.58 14.17
C GLU A 44 -13.24 1.36 13.44
N GLU A 45 -12.10 1.51 14.14
CA GLU A 45 -10.78 1.24 13.58
C GLU A 45 -10.60 -0.27 13.40
N VAL A 46 -10.85 -0.77 12.19
CA VAL A 46 -10.70 -2.20 11.85
C VAL A 46 -9.22 -2.56 11.73
N TYR A 47 -8.45 -1.73 11.04
CA TYR A 47 -7.00 -1.89 10.88
C TYR A 47 -6.26 -0.71 11.48
N ARG A 48 -5.27 -1.00 12.31
CA ARG A 48 -4.29 0.00 12.72
C ARG A 48 -3.49 0.48 11.51
N HIS A 49 -3.00 1.70 11.57
CA HIS A 49 -2.23 2.29 10.46
C HIS A 49 -1.15 1.36 9.88
N GLY A 50 -0.31 0.74 10.71
CA GLY A 50 0.71 -0.19 10.26
C GLY A 50 0.18 -1.46 9.58
N GLU A 51 -1.01 -1.92 9.97
CA GLU A 51 -1.68 -3.06 9.35
C GLU A 51 -2.24 -2.69 7.98
N GLY A 52 -2.86 -1.52 7.85
CA GLY A 52 -3.28 -0.98 6.56
C GLY A 52 -2.10 -0.78 5.61
N VAL A 53 -0.98 -0.25 6.12
CA VAL A 53 0.26 -0.12 5.34
C VAL A 53 0.80 -1.47 4.90
N SER A 54 0.76 -2.50 5.76
CA SER A 54 1.18 -3.87 5.42
C SER A 54 0.37 -4.42 4.23
N ILE A 55 -0.95 -4.32 4.29
CA ILE A 55 -1.84 -4.69 3.18
C ILE A 55 -1.48 -3.89 1.91
N GLY A 56 -1.28 -2.59 2.05
CA GLY A 56 -0.90 -1.71 0.94
C GLY A 56 0.46 -2.03 0.31
N MET A 57 1.43 -2.55 1.08
CA MET A 57 2.72 -3.02 0.57
C MET A 57 2.56 -4.22 -0.36
N VAL A 58 1.68 -5.16 -0.03
CA VAL A 58 1.34 -6.30 -0.90
C VAL A 58 0.71 -5.82 -2.20
N GLY A 59 -0.23 -4.87 -2.14
CA GLY A 59 -0.84 -4.27 -3.33
C GLY A 59 0.16 -3.52 -4.21
N ALA A 60 1.11 -2.80 -3.60
CA ALA A 60 2.18 -2.13 -4.33
C ALA A 60 3.13 -3.14 -5.02
N ALA A 61 3.41 -4.28 -4.39
CA ALA A 61 4.19 -5.36 -4.99
C ALA A 61 3.44 -6.02 -6.17
N TYR A 62 2.12 -6.21 -6.05
CA TYR A 62 1.27 -6.68 -7.16
C TYR A 62 1.34 -5.73 -8.37
N ILE A 63 1.18 -4.42 -8.14
CA ILE A 63 1.28 -3.40 -9.20
C ILE A 63 2.68 -3.44 -9.85
N ALA A 64 3.73 -3.53 -9.06
CA ALA A 64 5.10 -3.62 -9.56
C ALA A 64 5.32 -4.85 -10.46
N GLY A 65 4.76 -6.00 -10.08
CA GLY A 65 4.78 -7.21 -10.90
C GLY A 65 4.17 -7.00 -12.28
N GLY A 66 3.01 -6.33 -12.35
CA GLY A 66 2.33 -6.02 -13.61
C GLY A 66 3.02 -4.97 -14.47
N LEU A 67 3.67 -3.97 -13.85
CA LEU A 67 4.35 -2.88 -14.58
C LEU A 67 5.73 -3.26 -15.08
N PHE A 68 6.51 -3.94 -14.25
CA PHE A 68 7.94 -4.16 -14.51
C PHE A 68 8.25 -5.58 -14.94
N ASN A 69 7.22 -6.42 -15.06
CA ASN A 69 7.37 -7.85 -15.38
C ASN A 69 8.39 -8.57 -14.47
N CYS A 70 8.45 -8.12 -13.20
CA CYS A 70 9.42 -8.62 -12.20
C CYS A 70 9.13 -10.05 -11.74
N GLY A 71 8.10 -10.71 -12.32
CA GLY A 71 7.61 -11.99 -11.87
C GLY A 71 6.97 -11.97 -10.47
N ASP A 72 6.44 -13.10 -10.03
CA ASP A 72 5.75 -13.20 -8.72
C ASP A 72 6.71 -13.17 -7.51
N GLY A 73 8.01 -13.18 -7.75
CA GLY A 73 9.02 -13.31 -6.70
C GLY A 73 9.02 -12.16 -5.70
N VAL A 74 8.82 -10.93 -6.15
CA VAL A 74 8.78 -9.75 -5.26
C VAL A 74 7.51 -9.79 -4.42
N LEU A 75 6.36 -10.07 -5.01
CA LEU A 75 5.09 -10.21 -4.31
C LEU A 75 5.16 -11.32 -3.25
N HIS A 76 5.64 -12.49 -3.62
CA HIS A 76 5.74 -13.64 -2.71
C HIS A 76 6.66 -13.35 -1.51
N LYS A 77 7.82 -12.73 -1.73
CA LYS A 77 8.73 -12.31 -0.65
C LYS A 77 8.06 -11.32 0.31
N HIS A 78 7.24 -10.39 -0.19
CA HIS A 78 6.49 -9.46 0.66
C HIS A 78 5.47 -10.20 1.53
N GLU A 79 4.67 -11.07 0.94
CA GLU A 79 3.70 -11.88 1.68
C GLU A 79 4.38 -12.75 2.75
N GLU A 80 5.49 -13.40 2.41
CA GLU A 80 6.24 -14.24 3.34
C GLU A 80 6.76 -13.44 4.55
N ILE A 81 7.43 -12.32 4.29
CA ILE A 81 8.00 -11.47 5.37
C ILE A 81 6.90 -10.92 6.26
N LEU A 82 5.83 -10.37 5.70
CA LEU A 82 4.76 -9.76 6.47
C LEU A 82 4.02 -10.79 7.33
N LYS A 83 3.71 -11.97 6.79
CA LYS A 83 3.16 -13.11 7.54
C LYS A 83 4.06 -13.55 8.68
N LYS A 84 5.38 -13.63 8.45
CA LYS A 84 6.35 -14.00 9.49
C LYS A 84 6.32 -13.09 10.70
N TYR A 85 5.97 -11.82 10.52
CA TYR A 85 5.81 -10.85 11.60
C TYR A 85 4.37 -10.70 12.11
N GLY A 86 3.44 -11.58 11.69
CA GLY A 86 2.03 -11.54 12.10
C GLY A 86 1.26 -10.35 11.57
N LEU A 87 1.71 -9.75 10.46
CA LEU A 87 1.05 -8.63 9.84
C LEU A 87 0.03 -9.10 8.78
N PRO A 88 -1.12 -8.43 8.65
CA PRO A 88 -2.11 -8.78 7.65
C PRO A 88 -1.58 -8.47 6.24
N ILE A 89 -1.89 -9.35 5.31
CA ILE A 89 -1.51 -9.23 3.90
C ILE A 89 -2.72 -9.05 2.98
N LYS A 90 -3.92 -9.25 3.51
CA LYS A 90 -5.21 -9.19 2.81
C LYS A 90 -6.29 -8.69 3.76
N VAL A 91 -7.40 -8.30 3.20
CA VAL A 91 -8.65 -7.98 3.90
C VAL A 91 -9.61 -9.14 3.69
N GLU A 92 -10.01 -9.82 4.77
CA GLU A 92 -11.08 -10.81 4.75
C GLU A 92 -12.40 -10.08 5.03
N SER A 93 -13.15 -9.75 3.97
CA SER A 93 -14.29 -8.83 4.07
C SER A 93 -15.42 -9.38 4.93
N SER A 94 -15.65 -10.69 4.90
CA SER A 94 -16.64 -11.37 5.74
C SER A 94 -16.31 -11.30 7.23
N GLU A 95 -15.04 -11.40 7.60
CA GLU A 95 -14.60 -11.33 9.01
C GLU A 95 -14.82 -9.95 9.63
N ILE A 96 -14.75 -8.89 8.81
CA ILE A 96 -14.96 -7.50 9.24
C ILE A 96 -16.38 -6.98 8.95
N GLY A 97 -17.31 -7.87 8.58
CA GLY A 97 -18.72 -7.53 8.35
C GLY A 97 -19.01 -6.71 7.10
N PHE A 98 -18.16 -6.78 6.09
CA PHE A 98 -18.35 -6.06 4.83
C PHE A 98 -18.69 -7.00 3.67
N GLU A 99 -19.58 -6.55 2.78
CA GLU A 99 -19.76 -7.19 1.49
C GLU A 99 -18.57 -6.86 0.58
N ARG A 100 -17.87 -7.88 0.08
CA ARG A 100 -16.66 -7.74 -0.74
C ARG A 100 -16.82 -6.74 -1.90
N LYS A 101 -17.90 -6.86 -2.68
CA LYS A 101 -18.14 -5.97 -3.83
C LYS A 101 -18.31 -4.51 -3.42
N LYS A 102 -18.96 -4.26 -2.28
CA LYS A 102 -19.15 -2.92 -1.75
C LYS A 102 -17.84 -2.33 -1.26
N LEU A 103 -17.08 -3.10 -0.49
CA LEU A 103 -15.77 -2.68 0.01
C LEU A 103 -14.80 -2.35 -1.13
N LEU A 104 -14.74 -3.20 -2.16
CA LEU A 104 -13.92 -2.97 -3.35
C LEU A 104 -14.24 -1.63 -4.03
N LYS A 105 -15.53 -1.34 -4.25
CA LYS A 105 -15.97 -0.06 -4.83
C LYS A 105 -15.58 1.14 -3.96
N GLU A 106 -15.71 1.02 -2.64
CA GLU A 106 -15.33 2.08 -1.70
C GLU A 106 -13.82 2.33 -1.72
N CYS A 107 -13.00 1.29 -1.73
CA CYS A 107 -11.54 1.41 -1.83
C CYS A 107 -11.14 2.12 -3.13
N ILE A 108 -11.67 1.72 -4.27
CA ILE A 108 -11.42 2.37 -5.56
C ILE A 108 -11.88 3.83 -5.51
N ARG A 109 -13.07 4.13 -4.97
CA ARG A 109 -13.57 5.49 -4.83
C ARG A 109 -12.67 6.36 -3.96
N ASN A 110 -12.20 5.84 -2.84
CA ASN A 110 -11.39 6.61 -1.88
C ASN A 110 -10.00 6.94 -2.43
N ILE A 111 -9.37 6.03 -3.16
CA ILE A 111 -8.06 6.33 -3.80
C ILE A 111 -8.20 7.47 -4.83
N TRP A 112 -9.31 7.52 -5.58
CA TRP A 112 -9.55 8.60 -6.55
C TRP A 112 -9.95 9.92 -5.89
N LYS A 113 -10.59 9.90 -4.72
CA LYS A 113 -10.82 11.12 -3.91
C LYS A 113 -9.49 11.70 -3.42
N ASP A 114 -8.57 10.87 -2.96
CA ASP A 114 -7.24 11.32 -2.52
C ASP A 114 -6.43 11.93 -3.68
N LYS A 115 -6.51 11.34 -4.87
CA LYS A 115 -5.93 11.92 -6.10
C LYS A 115 -6.40 13.36 -6.35
N LYS A 116 -7.71 13.61 -6.25
CA LYS A 116 -8.27 14.96 -6.44
C LYS A 116 -7.77 15.96 -5.40
N ARG A 117 -7.64 15.53 -4.14
CA ARG A 117 -7.12 16.37 -3.04
C ARG A 117 -5.65 16.74 -3.24
N LYS A 118 -4.86 15.84 -3.83
CA LYS A 118 -3.41 16.03 -4.07
C LYS A 118 -3.08 16.62 -5.45
N GLY A 119 -3.96 17.40 -6.04
CA GLY A 119 -3.72 18.07 -7.31
C GLY A 119 -3.63 17.13 -8.52
N ASN A 120 -4.48 16.13 -8.55
CA ASN A 120 -4.59 15.10 -9.60
C ASN A 120 -3.35 14.20 -9.78
N LYS A 121 -2.43 14.18 -8.83
CA LYS A 121 -1.26 13.29 -8.87
C LYS A 121 -1.41 12.18 -7.83
N LEU A 122 -1.65 10.96 -8.30
CA LEU A 122 -1.60 9.77 -7.46
C LEU A 122 -0.19 9.19 -7.55
N ARG A 123 0.49 9.14 -6.40
CA ARG A 123 1.85 8.63 -6.30
C ARG A 123 1.85 7.24 -5.67
N PHE A 124 2.58 6.33 -6.30
CA PHE A 124 2.89 5.02 -5.75
C PHE A 124 4.39 4.92 -5.48
N ILE A 125 4.74 4.26 -4.40
CA ILE A 125 6.10 3.77 -4.18
C ILE A 125 6.05 2.29 -4.51
N LEU A 126 6.73 1.89 -5.57
CA LEU A 126 6.68 0.53 -6.09
C LEU A 126 8.01 -0.18 -5.87
N PRO A 127 8.02 -1.42 -5.35
CA PRO A 127 9.23 -2.19 -5.15
C PRO A 127 9.68 -2.78 -6.48
N LEU A 128 10.93 -2.56 -6.83
CA LEU A 128 11.59 -3.24 -7.96
C LEU A 128 12.23 -4.55 -7.50
N ASP A 129 12.67 -4.60 -6.26
CA ASP A 129 13.19 -5.77 -5.54
C ASP A 129 13.20 -5.45 -4.04
N ILE A 130 13.55 -6.43 -3.20
CA ILE A 130 13.76 -6.20 -1.76
C ILE A 130 14.88 -5.18 -1.56
N GLY A 131 14.59 -4.12 -0.81
CA GLY A 131 15.50 -3.02 -0.56
C GLY A 131 15.59 -1.97 -1.69
N LYS A 132 14.88 -2.14 -2.80
CA LYS A 132 14.87 -1.19 -3.90
C LYS A 132 13.45 -0.81 -4.28
N CYS A 133 13.13 0.49 -4.21
CA CYS A 133 11.82 1.02 -4.64
C CYS A 133 11.97 2.35 -5.37
N GLU A 134 10.97 2.66 -6.21
CA GLU A 134 10.90 3.89 -6.98
C GLU A 134 9.52 4.57 -6.87
N VAL A 135 9.51 5.88 -7.13
CA VAL A 135 8.29 6.69 -7.17
C VAL A 135 7.67 6.60 -8.57
N TYR A 136 6.39 6.22 -8.63
CA TYR A 136 5.65 6.08 -9.86
C TYR A 136 4.34 6.87 -9.82
N ASN A 137 4.02 7.62 -10.89
CA ASN A 137 2.85 8.51 -10.93
C ASN A 137 1.75 8.03 -11.88
N ASP A 138 2.10 7.21 -12.87
CA ASP A 138 1.22 6.86 -14.00
C ASP A 138 0.89 5.36 -14.01
N VAL A 139 0.38 4.87 -12.85
CA VAL A 139 -0.08 3.48 -12.74
C VAL A 139 -1.43 3.33 -13.47
N PRO A 140 -1.56 2.38 -14.42
CA PRO A 140 -2.82 2.08 -15.09
C PRO A 140 -3.94 1.72 -14.10
N ASN A 141 -5.16 2.18 -14.40
CA ASN A 141 -6.32 1.93 -13.55
C ASN A 141 -6.59 0.43 -13.33
N GLU A 142 -6.39 -0.36 -14.38
CA GLU A 142 -6.59 -1.81 -14.36
C GLU A 142 -5.67 -2.50 -13.35
N LEU A 143 -4.44 -2.02 -13.19
CA LEU A 143 -3.52 -2.55 -12.17
C LEU A 143 -3.90 -2.12 -10.76
N ILE A 144 -4.44 -0.91 -10.58
CA ILE A 144 -4.94 -0.45 -9.28
C ILE A 144 -6.17 -1.28 -8.86
N GLU A 145 -7.11 -1.49 -9.77
CA GLU A 145 -8.29 -2.34 -9.54
C GLU A 145 -7.90 -3.79 -9.31
N GLY A 146 -6.95 -4.31 -10.09
CA GLY A 146 -6.38 -5.63 -9.92
C GLY A 146 -5.73 -5.82 -8.55
N ALA A 147 -5.00 -4.81 -8.06
CA ALA A 147 -4.41 -4.82 -6.72
C ALA A 147 -5.49 -4.93 -5.63
N PHE A 148 -6.55 -4.13 -5.68
CA PHE A 148 -7.65 -4.25 -4.71
C PHE A 148 -8.37 -5.60 -4.81
N ASN A 149 -8.57 -6.15 -6.02
CA ASN A 149 -9.11 -7.49 -6.19
C ASN A 149 -8.20 -8.58 -5.59
N CYS A 150 -6.89 -8.41 -5.65
CA CYS A 150 -5.92 -9.29 -5.00
C CYS A 150 -5.99 -9.17 -3.47
N LEU A 151 -6.11 -7.94 -2.94
CA LEU A 151 -6.08 -7.64 -1.51
C LEU A 151 -7.37 -7.99 -0.76
N ILE A 152 -8.55 -7.84 -1.39
CA ILE A 152 -9.85 -8.00 -0.73
C ILE A 152 -10.42 -9.37 -1.07
N LYS A 153 -10.57 -10.23 -0.07
CA LYS A 153 -11.15 -11.57 -0.16
C LYS A 153 -12.55 -11.60 0.44
N GLU A 154 -13.24 -12.72 0.26
CA GLU A 154 -14.59 -12.95 0.83
C GLU A 154 -14.53 -13.18 2.33
#